data_602bb9eae8d14c4123c95c80d4b30247
#
_entry.id   602bb9eae8d14c4123c95c80d4b30247
#
_cell.length_a   1.000
_cell.length_b   1.000
_cell.length_c   1.000
_cell.angle_alpha   90.00
_cell.angle_beta   90.00
_cell.angle_gamma   90.00
#
_symmetry.space_group_name_H-M   'P 1'
#
loop_
_entity.id
_entity.type
_entity.pdbx_description
1 polymer ?
#
loop_
_entity_poly.entity_id
_entity_poly.type
_entity_poly.pdbx_seq_one_letter_code
_entity_poly.pdbx_strand_id
1 'polypeptide(L)'
;MIEINQLQKNFGEKKAVDIEKYSIYQGDMLGLVGNNGAGKTTLFRLILDLLQADLGNVTINDIDVSKNEDWKQFTGAFIDDGFLIDYLTPEEYFYFIGKMYGLKKEEVDERLLPFERFMSNEVLGQKKFIRNFSAGNKQKIGIISAMLHHPQLLILDEPFNFLDPSSQSIIKHLLKKYNEDHH
;
A
#
# COMPACT_ATOMS: atom_id res chain seq x y z
N MET A 1 5.28 -0.47 -14.53
CA MET A 1 6.13 0.73 -14.62
C MET A 1 5.32 1.96 -14.28
N ILE A 2 5.87 2.91 -13.53
CA ILE A 2 5.24 4.22 -13.26
C ILE A 2 5.98 5.28 -14.04
N GLU A 3 5.25 6.15 -14.73
CA GLU A 3 5.81 7.36 -15.32
C GLU A 3 5.13 8.59 -14.74
N ILE A 4 5.95 9.55 -14.34
CA ILE A 4 5.53 10.84 -13.81
C ILE A 4 6.02 11.90 -14.78
N ASN A 5 5.11 12.76 -15.28
CA ASN A 5 5.43 13.82 -16.23
C ASN A 5 4.88 15.15 -15.76
N GLN A 6 5.77 16.14 -15.55
CA GLN A 6 5.48 17.53 -15.18
C GLN A 6 4.53 17.64 -13.98
N LEU A 7 4.63 16.68 -13.03
CA LEU A 7 3.69 16.56 -11.92
C LEU A 7 3.91 17.66 -10.89
N GLN A 8 2.88 18.46 -10.66
CA GLN A 8 2.91 19.52 -9.65
C GLN A 8 1.69 19.47 -8.74
N LYS A 9 1.94 19.74 -7.45
CA LYS A 9 0.91 19.95 -6.43
C LYS A 9 1.31 21.04 -5.45
N ASN A 10 0.42 22.03 -5.31
CA ASN A 10 0.60 23.14 -4.39
C ASN A 10 -0.51 23.14 -3.33
N PHE A 11 -0.18 23.57 -2.13
CA PHE A 11 -1.13 23.88 -1.07
C PHE A 11 -0.90 25.33 -0.64
N GLY A 12 -1.75 26.22 -1.15
CA GLY A 12 -1.51 27.67 -1.07
C GLY A 12 -0.19 28.04 -1.76
N GLU A 13 0.70 28.71 -1.05
CA GLU A 13 2.02 29.10 -1.57
C GLU A 13 3.07 27.97 -1.51
N LYS A 14 2.77 26.88 -0.79
CA LYS A 14 3.70 25.77 -0.60
C LYS A 14 3.61 24.79 -1.78
N LYS A 15 4.72 24.66 -2.53
CA LYS A 15 4.89 23.59 -3.52
C LYS A 15 5.22 22.29 -2.79
N ALA A 16 4.28 21.35 -2.79
CA ALA A 16 4.41 20.07 -2.09
C ALA A 16 5.03 18.98 -2.97
N VAL A 17 4.75 19.01 -4.28
CA VAL A 17 5.36 18.13 -5.29
C VAL A 17 5.67 18.95 -6.53
N ASP A 18 6.86 18.75 -7.08
CA ASP A 18 7.35 19.37 -8.33
C ASP A 18 8.35 18.42 -8.98
N ILE A 19 7.87 17.60 -9.90
CA ILE A 19 8.68 16.57 -10.58
C ILE A 19 8.51 16.76 -12.08
N GLU A 20 9.59 17.11 -12.76
CA GLU A 20 9.57 17.32 -14.21
C GLU A 20 9.35 16.00 -14.94
N LYS A 21 10.18 14.98 -14.62
CA LYS A 21 10.04 13.62 -15.14
C LYS A 21 10.68 12.62 -14.21
N TYR A 22 9.98 11.51 -13.96
CA TYR A 22 10.53 10.40 -13.21
C TYR A 22 9.90 9.08 -13.67
N SER A 23 10.69 8.00 -13.69
CA SER A 23 10.21 6.67 -14.07
C SER A 23 10.65 5.64 -13.06
N ILE A 24 9.75 4.71 -12.72
CA ILE A 24 10.01 3.54 -11.88
C ILE A 24 9.73 2.32 -12.74
N TYR A 25 10.69 1.42 -12.83
CA TYR A 25 10.60 0.25 -13.69
C TYR A 25 10.12 -0.97 -12.91
N GLN A 26 9.67 -1.99 -13.65
CA GLN A 26 9.35 -3.28 -13.07
C GLN A 26 10.59 -3.88 -12.39
N GLY A 27 10.41 -4.44 -11.20
CA GLY A 27 11.51 -4.99 -10.39
C GLY A 27 12.21 -3.97 -9.49
N ASP A 28 11.99 -2.66 -9.69
CA ASP A 28 12.57 -1.64 -8.81
C ASP A 28 11.97 -1.74 -7.40
N MET A 29 12.85 -1.69 -6.39
CA MET A 29 12.46 -1.47 -5.00
C MET A 29 12.96 -0.10 -4.57
N LEU A 30 12.06 0.87 -4.50
CA LEU A 30 12.39 2.27 -4.24
C LEU A 30 12.03 2.68 -2.82
N GLY A 31 12.96 3.29 -2.12
CA GLY A 31 12.73 3.95 -0.83
C GLY A 31 12.67 5.46 -0.97
N LEU A 32 11.51 6.07 -0.69
CA LEU A 32 11.34 7.52 -0.68
C LEU A 32 11.68 8.07 0.72
N VAL A 33 12.75 8.84 0.82
CA VAL A 33 13.26 9.40 2.08
C VAL A 33 13.15 10.92 2.08
N GLY A 34 12.78 11.49 3.21
CA GLY A 34 12.68 12.95 3.38
C GLY A 34 12.04 13.30 4.72
N ASN A 35 12.21 14.55 5.15
CA ASN A 35 11.63 15.07 6.39
C ASN A 35 10.10 15.02 6.39
N ASN A 36 9.49 15.09 7.58
CA ASN A 36 8.04 15.23 7.68
C ASN A 36 7.59 16.52 6.98
N GLY A 37 6.54 16.40 6.16
CA GLY A 37 6.05 17.49 5.32
C GLY A 37 6.85 17.76 4.04
N ALA A 38 7.79 16.86 3.64
CA ALA A 38 8.53 16.95 2.38
C ALA A 38 7.71 16.53 1.13
N GLY A 39 6.45 16.14 1.28
CA GLY A 39 5.58 15.77 0.17
C GLY A 39 5.52 14.28 -0.17
N LYS A 40 6.13 13.38 0.62
CA LYS A 40 6.13 11.92 0.38
C LYS A 40 4.72 11.35 0.23
N THR A 41 3.90 11.51 1.26
CA THR A 41 2.49 11.07 1.24
C THR A 41 1.67 11.76 0.15
N THR A 42 1.96 13.05 -0.13
CA THR A 42 1.33 13.78 -1.24
C THR A 42 1.64 13.13 -2.58
N LEU A 43 2.90 12.74 -2.81
CA LEU A 43 3.30 12.04 -4.03
C LEU A 43 2.58 10.69 -4.16
N PHE A 44 2.53 9.89 -3.10
CA PHE A 44 1.80 8.62 -3.12
C PHE A 44 0.32 8.81 -3.41
N ARG A 45 -0.32 9.83 -2.81
CA ARG A 45 -1.73 10.14 -3.07
C ARG A 45 -1.97 10.60 -4.52
N LEU A 46 -1.03 11.29 -5.14
CA LEU A 46 -1.09 11.65 -6.56
C LEU A 46 -0.93 10.43 -7.47
N ILE A 47 0.00 9.52 -7.16
CA ILE A 47 0.20 8.28 -7.91
C ILE A 47 -1.05 7.39 -7.83
N LEU A 48 -1.73 7.36 -6.68
CA LEU A 48 -2.92 6.55 -6.43
C LEU A 48 -4.24 7.25 -6.79
N ASP A 49 -4.18 8.41 -7.45
CA ASP A 49 -5.35 9.24 -7.79
C ASP A 49 -6.28 9.55 -6.59
N LEU A 50 -5.71 9.58 -5.39
CA LEU A 50 -6.39 10.00 -4.15
C LEU A 50 -6.34 11.53 -3.98
N LEU A 51 -5.57 12.20 -4.80
CA LEU A 51 -5.40 13.64 -4.83
C LEU A 51 -5.18 14.08 -6.28
N GLN A 52 -5.91 15.09 -6.72
CA GLN A 52 -5.77 15.64 -8.06
C GLN A 52 -4.51 16.52 -8.17
N ALA A 53 -3.71 16.29 -9.20
CA ALA A 53 -2.58 17.16 -9.55
C ALA A 53 -3.04 18.53 -10.05
N ASP A 54 -2.23 19.57 -9.80
CA ASP A 54 -2.48 20.90 -10.38
C ASP A 54 -1.95 20.97 -11.81
N LEU A 55 -0.88 20.22 -12.11
CA LEU A 55 -0.30 20.09 -13.44
C LEU A 55 0.32 18.69 -13.59
N GLY A 56 0.42 18.24 -14.85
CA GLY A 56 1.05 16.99 -15.21
C GLY A 56 0.17 15.78 -14.98
N ASN A 57 0.75 14.60 -15.11
CA ASN A 57 0.04 13.34 -14.95
C ASN A 57 0.96 12.21 -14.47
N VAL A 58 0.33 11.15 -14.00
CA VAL A 58 0.95 9.87 -13.66
C VAL A 58 0.33 8.78 -14.52
N THR A 59 1.16 7.90 -15.06
CA THR A 59 0.70 6.66 -15.68
C THR A 59 1.27 5.45 -14.96
N ILE A 60 0.48 4.36 -14.88
CA ILE A 60 0.89 3.05 -14.38
C ILE A 60 0.64 2.05 -15.49
N ASN A 61 1.68 1.39 -16.01
CA ASN A 61 1.63 0.52 -17.20
C ASN A 61 0.87 1.18 -18.36
N ASP A 62 1.27 2.44 -18.69
CA ASP A 62 0.69 3.28 -19.74
C ASP A 62 -0.77 3.71 -19.51
N ILE A 63 -1.36 3.37 -18.36
CA ILE A 63 -2.70 3.79 -17.96
C ILE A 63 -2.60 5.10 -17.17
N ASP A 64 -3.19 6.18 -17.68
CA ASP A 64 -3.31 7.45 -16.96
C ASP A 64 -4.26 7.26 -15.76
N VAL A 65 -3.72 7.40 -14.55
CA VAL A 65 -4.43 7.09 -13.30
C VAL A 65 -5.68 7.93 -13.08
N SER A 66 -5.73 9.13 -13.66
CA SER A 66 -6.87 10.05 -13.54
C SER A 66 -7.99 9.78 -14.55
N LYS A 67 -7.76 8.92 -15.55
CA LYS A 67 -8.71 8.68 -16.65
C LYS A 67 -9.27 7.27 -16.71
N ASN A 68 -8.61 6.31 -16.11
CA ASN A 68 -9.00 4.92 -16.15
C ASN A 68 -8.61 4.25 -14.82
N GLU A 69 -9.42 3.33 -14.34
CA GLU A 69 -9.25 2.65 -13.04
C GLU A 69 -8.62 1.25 -13.14
N ASP A 70 -8.31 0.75 -14.35
CA ASP A 70 -7.79 -0.60 -14.57
C ASP A 70 -6.48 -0.87 -13.83
N TRP A 71 -5.66 0.18 -13.61
CA TRP A 71 -4.43 0.10 -12.83
C TRP A 71 -4.65 -0.38 -11.38
N LYS A 72 -5.84 -0.20 -10.82
CA LYS A 72 -6.19 -0.66 -9.47
C LYS A 72 -6.17 -2.18 -9.35
N GLN A 73 -6.41 -2.91 -10.44
CA GLN A 73 -6.44 -4.37 -10.47
C GLN A 73 -5.11 -5.02 -10.09
N PHE A 74 -4.01 -4.35 -10.42
CA PHE A 74 -2.66 -4.85 -10.18
C PHE A 74 -1.83 -3.96 -9.24
N THR A 75 -2.48 -3.04 -8.54
CA THR A 75 -1.84 -2.13 -7.58
C THR A 75 -2.36 -2.40 -6.17
N GLY A 76 -1.45 -2.64 -5.23
CA GLY A 76 -1.73 -2.70 -3.81
C GLY A 76 -1.17 -1.46 -3.12
N ALA A 77 -1.93 -0.88 -2.20
CA ALA A 77 -1.48 0.30 -1.48
C ALA A 77 -1.94 0.31 -0.02
N PHE A 78 -1.07 0.81 0.86
CA PHE A 78 -1.43 1.15 2.22
C PHE A 78 -0.74 2.47 2.61
N ILE A 79 -1.53 3.51 2.81
CA ILE A 79 -1.05 4.88 3.09
C ILE A 79 -1.19 5.20 4.58
N ASP A 80 -2.35 4.92 5.16
CA ASP A 80 -2.60 5.10 6.59
C ASP A 80 -3.79 4.22 7.05
N ASP A 81 -3.97 4.10 8.38
CA ASP A 81 -5.01 3.27 8.97
C ASP A 81 -6.43 3.82 8.78
N GLY A 82 -6.60 5.06 8.34
CA GLY A 82 -7.90 5.64 7.98
C GLY A 82 -8.55 4.97 6.76
N PHE A 83 -7.80 4.20 5.98
CA PHE A 83 -8.35 3.38 4.89
C PHE A 83 -8.83 2.00 5.33
N LEU A 84 -8.63 1.60 6.58
CA LEU A 84 -9.14 0.33 7.11
C LEU A 84 -10.64 0.45 7.43
N ILE A 85 -11.37 -0.64 7.25
CA ILE A 85 -12.79 -0.68 7.65
C ILE A 85 -12.88 -1.05 9.12
N ASP A 86 -12.97 -0.07 9.96
CA ASP A 86 -12.86 -0.13 11.42
C ASP A 86 -13.87 -1.05 12.11
N TYR A 87 -15.02 -1.33 11.48
CA TYR A 87 -16.12 -2.11 12.03
C TYR A 87 -16.10 -3.59 11.61
N LEU A 88 -15.09 -4.02 10.87
CA LEU A 88 -14.85 -5.42 10.55
C LEU A 88 -13.81 -6.03 11.50
N THR A 89 -13.87 -7.34 11.67
CA THR A 89 -12.73 -8.11 12.18
C THR A 89 -11.65 -8.22 11.09
N PRO A 90 -10.39 -8.52 11.44
CA PRO A 90 -9.35 -8.71 10.41
C PRO A 90 -9.71 -9.77 9.38
N GLU A 91 -10.33 -10.89 9.80
CA GLU A 91 -10.77 -11.96 8.91
C GLU A 91 -11.83 -11.46 7.92
N GLU A 92 -12.87 -10.77 8.42
CA GLU A 92 -13.91 -10.21 7.57
C GLU A 92 -13.33 -9.20 6.59
N TYR A 93 -12.37 -8.39 7.03
CA TYR A 93 -11.70 -7.40 6.17
C TYR A 93 -10.87 -8.07 5.08
N PHE A 94 -10.05 -9.08 5.40
CA PHE A 94 -9.28 -9.80 4.39
C PHE A 94 -10.17 -10.53 3.39
N TYR A 95 -11.26 -11.14 3.82
CA TYR A 95 -12.23 -11.76 2.91
C TYR A 95 -12.94 -10.73 2.04
N PHE A 96 -13.28 -9.57 2.60
CA PHE A 96 -13.86 -8.45 1.83
C PHE A 96 -12.90 -7.99 0.74
N ILE A 97 -11.64 -7.70 1.09
CA ILE A 97 -10.60 -7.30 0.12
C ILE A 97 -10.40 -8.40 -0.92
N GLY A 98 -10.22 -9.65 -0.50
CA GLY A 98 -10.05 -10.78 -1.43
C GLY A 98 -11.21 -10.89 -2.43
N LYS A 99 -12.45 -10.74 -1.96
CA LYS A 99 -13.64 -10.77 -2.83
C LYS A 99 -13.64 -9.64 -3.87
N MET A 100 -13.15 -8.45 -3.54
CA MET A 100 -13.04 -7.33 -4.50
C MET A 100 -12.10 -7.67 -5.66
N TYR A 101 -11.08 -8.51 -5.41
CA TYR A 101 -10.15 -9.02 -6.42
C TYR A 101 -10.52 -10.41 -6.97
N GLY A 102 -11.76 -10.87 -6.72
CA GLY A 102 -12.26 -12.14 -7.25
C GLY A 102 -11.75 -13.40 -6.56
N LEU A 103 -11.09 -13.27 -5.40
CA LEU A 103 -10.58 -14.41 -4.64
C LEU A 103 -11.69 -15.10 -3.85
N LYS A 104 -11.64 -16.43 -3.81
CA LYS A 104 -12.46 -17.24 -2.89
C LYS A 104 -11.86 -17.20 -1.49
N LYS A 105 -12.68 -17.61 -0.51
CA LYS A 105 -12.25 -17.63 0.89
C LYS A 105 -11.02 -18.51 1.12
N GLU A 106 -11.01 -19.69 0.53
CA GLU A 106 -9.90 -20.65 0.62
C GLU A 106 -8.60 -20.07 0.05
N GLU A 107 -8.69 -19.32 -1.05
CA GLU A 107 -7.54 -18.66 -1.65
C GLU A 107 -7.02 -17.51 -0.75
N VAL A 108 -7.91 -16.79 -0.08
CA VAL A 108 -7.52 -15.78 0.92
C VAL A 108 -6.79 -16.44 2.09
N ASP A 109 -7.33 -17.54 2.62
CA ASP A 109 -6.71 -18.28 3.72
C ASP A 109 -5.29 -18.76 3.33
N GLU A 110 -5.12 -19.33 2.13
CA GLU A 110 -3.80 -19.73 1.62
C GLU A 110 -2.82 -18.54 1.49
N ARG A 111 -3.30 -17.40 0.99
CA ARG A 111 -2.47 -16.18 0.82
C ARG A 111 -2.12 -15.51 2.14
N LEU A 112 -2.81 -15.81 3.23
CA LEU A 112 -2.48 -15.33 4.57
C LEU A 112 -1.38 -16.16 5.25
N LEU A 113 -1.14 -17.41 4.84
CA LEU A 113 -0.14 -18.29 5.45
C LEU A 113 1.28 -17.67 5.52
N PRO A 114 1.82 -17.03 4.48
CA PRO A 114 3.14 -16.41 4.55
C PRO A 114 3.27 -15.31 5.63
N PHE A 115 2.14 -14.74 6.06
CA PHE A 115 2.09 -13.65 7.04
C PHE A 115 1.86 -14.11 8.48
N GLU A 116 1.68 -15.42 8.75
CA GLU A 116 1.43 -15.93 10.10
C GLU A 116 2.45 -15.43 11.13
N ARG A 117 3.75 -15.52 10.79
CA ARG A 117 4.83 -15.04 11.65
C ARG A 117 4.78 -13.52 11.85
N PHE A 118 4.39 -12.76 10.84
CA PHE A 118 4.24 -11.30 10.92
C PHE A 118 3.04 -10.91 11.78
N MET A 119 1.96 -11.67 11.73
CA MET A 119 0.76 -11.47 12.55
C MET A 119 0.98 -11.85 14.03
N SER A 120 1.94 -12.74 14.34
CA SER A 120 2.35 -13.12 15.71
C SER A 120 1.20 -13.62 16.59
N ASN A 121 0.17 -14.26 16.02
CA ASN A 121 -1.09 -14.66 16.70
C ASN A 121 -1.87 -13.46 17.33
N GLU A 122 -1.55 -12.24 16.96
CA GLU A 122 -2.18 -11.03 17.54
C GLU A 122 -3.25 -10.42 16.64
N VAL A 123 -3.38 -10.88 15.40
CA VAL A 123 -4.30 -10.34 14.39
C VAL A 123 -5.50 -11.26 14.19
N LEU A 124 -5.27 -12.49 13.74
CA LEU A 124 -6.36 -13.46 13.49
C LEU A 124 -6.84 -14.11 14.78
N GLY A 125 -8.12 -14.53 14.80
CA GLY A 125 -8.74 -15.23 15.93
C GLY A 125 -9.09 -14.37 17.14
N GLN A 126 -8.85 -13.06 17.10
CA GLN A 126 -9.02 -12.16 18.25
C GLN A 126 -10.48 -11.78 18.54
N LYS A 127 -11.41 -12.05 17.62
CA LYS A 127 -12.86 -11.76 17.74
C LYS A 127 -13.16 -10.30 18.15
N LYS A 128 -12.37 -9.36 17.68
CA LYS A 128 -12.55 -7.91 17.92
C LYS A 128 -12.45 -7.13 16.61
N PHE A 129 -13.09 -5.96 16.57
CA PHE A 129 -13.07 -5.07 15.42
C PHE A 129 -11.69 -4.40 15.24
N ILE A 130 -11.34 -4.07 14.00
CA ILE A 130 -10.06 -3.43 13.63
C ILE A 130 -9.81 -2.17 14.47
N ARG A 131 -10.83 -1.34 14.73
CA ARG A 131 -10.70 -0.15 15.59
C ARG A 131 -10.11 -0.42 16.98
N ASN A 132 -10.27 -1.63 17.50
CA ASN A 132 -9.83 -2.02 18.84
C ASN A 132 -8.42 -2.62 18.88
N PHE A 133 -7.73 -2.66 17.74
CA PHE A 133 -6.34 -3.10 17.66
C PHE A 133 -5.37 -1.96 17.95
N SER A 134 -4.16 -2.32 18.39
CA SER A 134 -3.04 -1.37 18.50
C SER A 134 -2.65 -0.81 17.12
N ALA A 135 -2.01 0.37 17.10
CA ALA A 135 -1.50 0.94 15.85
C ALA A 135 -0.59 -0.03 15.10
N GLY A 136 0.28 -0.79 15.79
CA GLY A 136 1.14 -1.80 15.17
C GLY A 136 0.36 -2.94 14.51
N ASN A 137 -0.71 -3.42 15.14
CA ASN A 137 -1.54 -4.48 14.53
C ASN A 137 -2.41 -3.94 13.38
N LYS A 138 -2.90 -2.69 13.45
CA LYS A 138 -3.53 -2.03 12.31
C LYS A 138 -2.56 -1.88 11.14
N GLN A 139 -1.31 -1.52 11.42
CA GLN A 139 -0.24 -1.46 10.42
C GLN A 139 -0.03 -2.82 9.74
N LYS A 140 0.04 -3.92 10.52
CA LYS A 140 0.13 -5.28 9.99
C LYS A 140 -1.05 -5.61 9.09
N ILE A 141 -2.29 -5.33 9.52
CA ILE A 141 -3.51 -5.57 8.75
C ILE A 141 -3.48 -4.80 7.41
N GLY A 142 -3.11 -3.52 7.43
CA GLY A 142 -3.04 -2.68 6.25
C GLY A 142 -2.01 -3.17 5.23
N ILE A 143 -0.80 -3.51 5.67
CA ILE A 143 0.25 -4.04 4.81
C ILE A 143 -0.17 -5.38 4.17
N ILE A 144 -0.73 -6.30 4.97
CA ILE A 144 -1.19 -7.60 4.47
C ILE A 144 -2.30 -7.41 3.43
N SER A 145 -3.27 -6.53 3.70
CA SER A 145 -4.37 -6.28 2.78
C SER A 145 -3.89 -5.73 1.43
N ALA A 146 -2.88 -4.86 1.44
CA ALA A 146 -2.27 -4.32 0.23
C ALA A 146 -1.55 -5.39 -0.61
N MET A 147 -1.06 -6.46 0.01
CA MET A 147 -0.33 -7.55 -0.65
C MET A 147 -1.23 -8.74 -1.02
N LEU A 148 -2.45 -8.82 -0.49
CA LEU A 148 -3.30 -10.01 -0.51
C LEU A 148 -3.65 -10.50 -1.92
N HIS A 149 -3.87 -9.59 -2.87
CA HIS A 149 -4.22 -9.93 -4.26
C HIS A 149 -3.02 -10.15 -5.17
N HIS A 150 -1.81 -10.18 -4.63
CA HIS A 150 -0.53 -10.30 -5.33
C HIS A 150 -0.34 -9.19 -6.39
N PRO A 151 -0.30 -7.91 -5.95
CA PRO A 151 -0.16 -6.79 -6.86
C PRO A 151 1.20 -6.78 -7.58
N GLN A 152 1.22 -6.28 -8.82
CA GLN A 152 2.47 -6.02 -9.55
C GLN A 152 3.16 -4.73 -9.07
N LEU A 153 2.37 -3.79 -8.55
CA LEU A 153 2.86 -2.55 -7.93
C LEU A 153 2.39 -2.49 -6.48
N LEU A 154 3.32 -2.29 -5.56
CA LEU A 154 3.03 -2.14 -4.14
C LEU A 154 3.52 -0.77 -3.65
N ILE A 155 2.60 0.03 -3.09
CA ILE A 155 2.90 1.34 -2.51
C ILE A 155 2.59 1.32 -1.02
N LEU A 156 3.61 1.54 -0.20
CA LEU A 156 3.47 1.57 1.25
C LEU A 156 4.04 2.89 1.80
N ASP A 157 3.22 3.67 2.50
CA ASP A 157 3.69 4.87 3.18
C ASP A 157 4.08 4.51 4.63
N GLU A 158 5.30 4.84 5.00
CA GLU A 158 5.87 4.60 6.33
C GLU A 158 5.61 3.17 6.89
N PRO A 159 5.89 2.08 6.12
CA PRO A 159 5.46 0.72 6.47
C PRO A 159 6.06 0.16 7.76
N PHE A 160 7.09 0.78 8.30
CA PHE A 160 7.77 0.34 9.51
C PHE A 160 7.31 1.05 10.79
N ASN A 161 6.45 2.07 10.65
CA ASN A 161 5.93 2.79 11.80
C ASN A 161 5.08 1.88 12.68
N PHE A 162 5.15 2.12 14.00
CA PHE A 162 4.41 1.38 15.03
C PHE A 162 4.76 -0.11 15.15
N LEU A 163 5.65 -0.63 14.31
CA LEU A 163 6.10 -2.02 14.38
C LEU A 163 7.28 -2.17 15.34
N ASP A 164 7.26 -3.23 16.14
CA ASP A 164 8.42 -3.65 16.94
C ASP A 164 9.59 -4.12 16.04
N PRO A 165 10.85 -4.15 16.55
CA PRO A 165 12.01 -4.51 15.75
C PRO A 165 11.92 -5.89 15.08
N SER A 166 11.26 -6.86 15.73
CA SER A 166 11.08 -8.21 15.17
C SER A 166 10.12 -8.16 13.98
N SER A 167 8.96 -7.51 14.14
CA SER A 167 7.99 -7.31 13.06
C SER A 167 8.59 -6.53 11.88
N GLN A 168 9.42 -5.49 12.15
CA GLN A 168 10.14 -4.78 11.08
C GLN A 168 11.09 -5.69 10.30
N SER A 169 11.82 -6.58 11.00
CA SER A 169 12.71 -7.54 10.34
C SER A 169 11.95 -8.53 9.46
N ILE A 170 10.81 -9.03 9.97
CA ILE A 170 9.98 -9.99 9.24
C ILE A 170 9.42 -9.35 7.96
N ILE A 171 8.82 -8.15 8.06
CA ILE A 171 8.21 -7.51 6.88
C ILE A 171 9.26 -7.11 5.84
N LYS A 172 10.46 -6.68 6.24
CA LYS A 172 11.57 -6.43 5.31
C LYS A 172 11.92 -7.69 4.50
N HIS A 173 11.98 -8.83 5.17
CA HIS A 173 12.25 -10.11 4.50
C HIS A 173 11.10 -10.50 3.55
N LEU A 174 9.85 -10.34 4.00
CA LEU A 174 8.68 -10.64 3.17
C LEU A 174 8.62 -9.75 1.92
N LEU A 175 8.86 -8.44 2.04
CA LEU A 175 8.88 -7.51 0.91
C LEU A 175 10.00 -7.85 -0.09
N LYS A 176 11.20 -8.18 0.42
CA LYS A 176 12.32 -8.59 -0.43
C LYS A 176 11.98 -9.87 -1.19
N LYS A 177 11.51 -10.89 -0.50
CA LYS A 177 11.10 -12.15 -1.11
C LYS A 177 9.98 -11.95 -2.12
N TYR A 178 8.99 -11.12 -1.78
CA TYR A 178 7.89 -10.80 -2.69
C TYR A 178 8.39 -10.19 -3.99
N ASN A 179 9.34 -9.25 -3.91
CA ASN A 179 9.96 -8.65 -5.09
C ASN A 179 10.74 -9.69 -5.93
N GLU A 180 11.50 -10.57 -5.27
CA GLU A 180 12.27 -11.63 -5.95
C GLU A 180 11.38 -12.68 -6.65
N ASP A 181 10.22 -13.01 -6.06
CA ASP A 181 9.31 -14.03 -6.57
C ASP A 181 8.40 -13.53 -7.73
N HIS A 182 8.25 -12.21 -7.89
CA HIS A 182 7.30 -11.62 -8.85
C HIS A 182 7.95 -10.77 -9.95
N HIS A 183 9.32 -10.75 -10.01
CA HIS A 183 10.08 -9.96 -11.00
C HIS A 183 11.25 -10.70 -11.66
#